data_04927dc9f245fdf8e60b479b4e32611f
#
_entry.id   04927dc9f245fdf8e60b479b4e32611f
#
_cell.length_a   1.000
_cell.length_b   1.000
_cell.length_c   1.000
_cell.angle_alpha   90.00
_cell.angle_beta   90.00
_cell.angle_gamma   90.00
#
_symmetry.space_group_name_H-M   'P 1'
#
loop_
_entity.id
_entity.type
_entity.pdbx_description
1 polymer ?
#
loop_
_entity_poly.entity_id
_entity_poly.type
_entity_poly.pdbx_seq_one_letter_code
_entity_poly.pdbx_strand_id
1 'polypeptide(L)'
;MKKLLLLLSVLFLISWGCEGVELEDGLTLFTKNFGGNLWDYGNSVQQTIDGGYIITGEISSSEHGSSDIWLIKTDSEGQEEWNQTFDGNDRDYGKSVQQTVDGGYVITGSTGSDYSYDVWLIKTDSKGKEEWNQTFGGDHKDYGHSVQQTIDGGYIITGETSSSGNGSSDVLLIKTDQQGQEEWIQTFGGSDYDIGNSIEQTYDGGYIITGSTRSYGNGSSDVLLIKTDQQGQEEWIQTFGGGYIDIGNSIKQTSDNGYI
;
A
#
# COMPACT_ATOMS: atom_id res chain seq x y z
N MET A 1 8.87 -36.53 11.45
CA MET A 1 8.22 -35.27 11.88
C MET A 1 7.83 -34.52 10.63
N LYS A 2 6.55 -34.49 10.28
CA LYS A 2 6.03 -33.81 9.09
C LYS A 2 5.72 -32.37 9.48
N LYS A 3 6.42 -31.40 8.86
CA LYS A 3 6.07 -29.98 8.99
C LYS A 3 4.85 -29.74 8.12
N LEU A 4 3.76 -29.32 8.74
CA LEU A 4 2.53 -28.91 8.08
C LEU A 4 2.71 -27.45 7.64
N LEU A 5 2.70 -27.24 6.32
CA LEU A 5 2.67 -25.90 5.71
C LEU A 5 1.22 -25.40 5.81
N LEU A 6 0.97 -24.36 6.59
CA LEU A 6 -0.32 -23.67 6.59
C LEU A 6 -0.34 -22.67 5.43
N LEU A 7 -1.10 -23.01 4.39
CA LEU A 7 -1.49 -22.05 3.36
C LEU A 7 -2.70 -21.26 3.91
N LEU A 8 -2.52 -19.98 4.21
CA LEU A 8 -3.63 -19.07 4.46
C LEU A 8 -4.23 -18.66 3.10
N SER A 9 -5.29 -19.34 2.67
CA SER A 9 -6.12 -18.88 1.57
C SER A 9 -7.23 -18.00 2.14
N VAL A 10 -7.14 -16.69 1.96
CA VAL A 10 -8.26 -15.78 2.20
C VAL A 10 -9.24 -15.94 1.04
N LEU A 11 -10.33 -16.67 1.25
CA LEU A 11 -11.42 -16.78 0.31
C LEU A 11 -12.43 -15.66 0.61
N PHE A 12 -12.55 -14.69 -0.28
CA PHE A 12 -13.66 -13.72 -0.26
C PHE A 12 -14.93 -14.41 -0.75
N LEU A 13 -15.84 -14.74 0.16
CA LEU A 13 -17.20 -15.11 -0.17
C LEU A 13 -18.14 -13.97 0.22
N ILE A 14 -18.66 -13.29 -0.79
CA ILE A 14 -19.80 -12.39 -0.65
C ILE A 14 -21.05 -13.27 -0.47
N SER A 15 -21.61 -13.35 0.74
CA SER A 15 -22.97 -13.83 0.95
C SER A 15 -23.55 -13.38 2.27
N TRP A 16 -24.83 -13.11 2.24
CA TRP A 16 -25.72 -12.72 3.31
C TRP A 16 -25.62 -13.63 4.53
N GLY A 17 -25.40 -13.01 5.69
CA GLY A 17 -25.69 -13.52 7.02
C GLY A 17 -25.24 -14.95 7.28
N CYS A 18 -24.01 -15.14 7.79
CA CYS A 18 -23.63 -16.41 8.43
C CYS A 18 -23.17 -16.14 9.86
N GLU A 19 -23.86 -16.76 10.81
CA GLU A 19 -23.34 -17.01 12.14
C GLU A 19 -22.06 -17.84 12.03
N GLY A 20 -21.06 -17.56 12.90
CA GLY A 20 -19.74 -18.17 12.85
C GLY A 20 -19.79 -19.71 12.84
N VAL A 21 -19.02 -20.31 11.95
CA VAL A 21 -18.79 -21.76 11.93
C VAL A 21 -17.58 -22.07 12.79
N GLU A 22 -17.79 -22.80 13.90
CA GLU A 22 -16.68 -23.37 14.66
C GLU A 22 -16.08 -24.55 13.88
N LEU A 23 -14.79 -24.52 13.63
CA LEU A 23 -14.04 -25.64 13.10
C LEU A 23 -13.48 -26.48 14.26
N GLU A 24 -13.43 -27.81 14.10
CA GLU A 24 -13.00 -28.78 15.15
C GLU A 24 -11.58 -28.51 15.73
N ASP A 25 -10.79 -27.62 15.15
CA ASP A 25 -9.43 -27.27 15.58
C ASP A 25 -9.33 -25.96 16.37
N GLY A 26 -10.44 -25.40 16.86
CA GLY A 26 -10.44 -24.14 17.60
C GLY A 26 -10.15 -22.89 16.74
N LEU A 27 -10.22 -23.01 15.43
CA LEU A 27 -10.16 -21.89 14.49
C LEU A 27 -11.51 -21.19 14.43
N THR A 28 -11.60 -19.97 14.89
CA THR A 28 -12.79 -19.12 14.75
C THR A 28 -12.77 -18.47 13.37
N LEU A 29 -13.70 -18.85 12.51
CA LEU A 29 -13.94 -18.13 11.27
C LEU A 29 -14.92 -16.99 11.56
N PHE A 30 -14.51 -15.76 11.25
CA PHE A 30 -15.40 -14.61 11.39
C PHE A 30 -15.49 -13.81 10.07
N THR A 31 -16.62 -13.15 9.89
CA THR A 31 -16.84 -12.15 8.85
C THR A 31 -17.32 -10.87 9.50
N LYS A 32 -16.63 -9.75 9.22
CA LYS A 32 -16.99 -8.42 9.72
C LYS A 32 -17.11 -7.45 8.57
N ASN A 33 -18.08 -6.55 8.70
CA ASN A 33 -18.27 -5.44 7.78
C ASN A 33 -18.06 -4.14 8.56
N PHE A 34 -17.30 -3.23 7.98
CA PHE A 34 -17.09 -1.89 8.48
C PHE A 34 -17.64 -0.91 7.44
N GLY A 35 -18.18 0.22 7.90
CA GLY A 35 -18.70 1.25 7.02
C GLY A 35 -20.07 1.78 7.44
N GLY A 36 -20.54 2.73 6.67
CA GLY A 36 -21.80 3.43 6.87
C GLY A 36 -22.85 3.12 5.81
N ASN A 37 -23.59 4.16 5.43
CA ASN A 37 -24.65 4.06 4.40
C ASN A 37 -24.16 4.50 3.01
N LEU A 38 -22.93 4.93 2.88
CA LEU A 38 -22.31 5.42 1.65
C LEU A 38 -21.26 4.43 1.14
N TRP A 39 -20.46 4.86 0.17
CA TRP A 39 -19.39 4.05 -0.40
C TRP A 39 -18.17 4.08 0.51
N ASP A 40 -17.80 2.93 1.03
CA ASP A 40 -16.63 2.74 1.87
C ASP A 40 -15.78 1.61 1.24
N TYR A 41 -14.46 1.79 1.21
CA TYR A 41 -13.53 0.84 0.60
C TYR A 41 -12.41 0.50 1.57
N GLY A 42 -12.08 -0.80 1.69
CA GLY A 42 -10.87 -1.27 2.35
C GLY A 42 -9.82 -1.64 1.30
N ASN A 43 -8.64 -1.04 1.37
CA ASN A 43 -7.57 -1.22 0.38
C ASN A 43 -6.40 -2.05 0.90
N SER A 44 -6.12 -2.02 2.19
CA SER A 44 -4.99 -2.74 2.80
C SER A 44 -5.34 -3.23 4.19
N VAL A 45 -4.86 -4.43 4.53
CA VAL A 45 -4.98 -5.02 5.87
C VAL A 45 -3.68 -5.71 6.26
N GLN A 46 -3.27 -5.54 7.53
CA GLN A 46 -2.15 -6.25 8.12
C GLN A 46 -2.55 -6.79 9.49
N GLN A 47 -2.09 -8.01 9.82
CA GLN A 47 -2.18 -8.49 11.18
C GLN A 47 -1.18 -7.75 12.06
N THR A 48 -1.65 -7.27 13.22
CA THR A 48 -0.82 -6.54 14.18
C THR A 48 -0.16 -7.49 15.18
N ILE A 49 0.89 -7.01 15.87
CA ILE A 49 1.70 -7.84 16.76
C ILE A 49 0.91 -8.38 17.97
N ASP A 50 -0.20 -7.74 18.34
CA ASP A 50 -1.15 -8.18 19.38
C ASP A 50 -2.14 -9.24 18.87
N GLY A 51 -2.04 -9.65 17.60
CA GLY A 51 -2.90 -10.64 16.96
C GLY A 51 -4.16 -10.07 16.34
N GLY A 52 -4.46 -8.79 16.53
CA GLY A 52 -5.55 -8.08 15.86
C GLY A 52 -5.21 -7.69 14.42
N TYR A 53 -5.95 -6.73 13.86
CA TYR A 53 -5.74 -6.28 12.48
C TYR A 53 -5.80 -4.76 12.41
N ILE A 54 -4.97 -4.20 11.53
CA ILE A 54 -5.03 -2.80 11.10
C ILE A 54 -5.46 -2.76 9.64
N ILE A 55 -6.44 -1.91 9.32
CA ILE A 55 -7.05 -1.81 8.00
C ILE A 55 -7.01 -0.34 7.59
N THR A 56 -6.66 -0.05 6.35
CA THR A 56 -6.85 1.29 5.77
C THR A 56 -7.66 1.24 4.50
N GLY A 57 -8.33 2.35 4.21
CA GLY A 57 -9.13 2.54 3.01
C GLY A 57 -9.70 3.94 2.95
N GLU A 58 -10.91 4.03 2.46
CA GLU A 58 -11.63 5.29 2.23
C GLU A 58 -13.01 5.21 2.88
N ILE A 59 -13.41 6.28 3.55
CA ILE A 59 -14.77 6.47 4.05
C ILE A 59 -15.39 7.69 3.38
N SER A 60 -16.62 7.54 2.86
CA SER A 60 -17.36 8.67 2.29
C SER A 60 -18.19 9.33 3.37
N SER A 61 -17.94 10.61 3.64
CA SER A 61 -18.73 11.38 4.60
C SER A 61 -19.89 12.12 3.91
N SER A 62 -21.08 12.10 4.55
CA SER A 62 -22.25 12.84 4.05
C SER A 62 -22.13 14.36 4.22
N GLU A 63 -21.23 14.85 5.03
CA GLU A 63 -21.15 16.27 5.37
C GLU A 63 -20.40 17.09 4.32
N HIS A 64 -19.45 16.48 3.58
CA HIS A 64 -18.62 17.21 2.62
C HIS A 64 -18.58 16.58 1.21
N GLY A 65 -19.16 15.37 1.02
CA GLY A 65 -19.21 14.70 -0.29
C GLY A 65 -17.84 14.25 -0.82
N SER A 66 -16.81 14.30 0.02
CA SER A 66 -15.45 13.85 -0.22
C SER A 66 -15.20 12.49 0.44
N SER A 67 -14.17 11.81 0.02
CA SER A 67 -13.64 10.60 0.69
C SER A 67 -12.48 10.99 1.57
N ASP A 68 -12.43 10.44 2.77
CA ASP A 68 -11.32 10.63 3.71
C ASP A 68 -10.59 9.30 3.93
N ILE A 69 -9.30 9.35 4.28
CA ILE A 69 -8.57 8.14 4.66
C ILE A 69 -9.17 7.59 5.95
N TRP A 70 -9.47 6.31 5.94
CA TRP A 70 -10.00 5.58 7.09
C TRP A 70 -9.02 4.54 7.60
N LEU A 71 -8.76 4.57 8.90
CA LEU A 71 -7.90 3.63 9.61
C LEU A 71 -8.71 2.93 10.70
N ILE A 72 -8.74 1.59 10.67
CA ILE A 72 -9.51 0.77 11.61
C ILE A 72 -8.57 -0.22 12.28
N LYS A 73 -8.58 -0.27 13.61
CA LYS A 73 -7.93 -1.32 14.40
C LYS A 73 -8.98 -2.26 14.97
N THR A 74 -8.72 -3.55 14.87
CA THR A 74 -9.54 -4.59 15.47
C THR A 74 -8.73 -5.48 16.40
N ASP A 75 -9.41 -6.21 17.26
CA ASP A 75 -8.85 -7.36 17.97
C ASP A 75 -8.67 -8.58 17.05
N SER A 76 -8.21 -9.70 17.61
CA SER A 76 -8.01 -10.97 16.90
C SER A 76 -9.31 -11.63 16.40
N GLU A 77 -10.47 -11.23 16.93
CA GLU A 77 -11.80 -11.71 16.56
C GLU A 77 -12.49 -10.76 15.56
N GLY A 78 -11.77 -9.72 15.11
CA GLY A 78 -12.25 -8.71 14.17
C GLY A 78 -13.25 -7.73 14.78
N GLN A 79 -13.33 -7.62 16.13
CA GLN A 79 -14.12 -6.56 16.75
C GLN A 79 -13.34 -5.25 16.67
N GLU A 80 -14.01 -4.18 16.29
CA GLU A 80 -13.39 -2.85 16.25
C GLU A 80 -12.98 -2.42 17.66
N GLU A 81 -11.70 -2.06 17.81
CA GLU A 81 -11.18 -1.44 19.01
C GLU A 81 -11.24 0.09 18.92
N TRP A 82 -10.86 0.61 17.75
CA TRP A 82 -10.96 2.04 17.42
C TRP A 82 -10.90 2.24 15.91
N ASN A 83 -11.34 3.40 15.47
CA ASN A 83 -11.10 3.90 14.12
C ASN A 83 -10.73 5.39 14.14
N GLN A 84 -10.07 5.84 13.08
CA GLN A 84 -9.68 7.23 12.85
C GLN A 84 -9.90 7.60 11.39
N THR A 85 -10.24 8.85 11.14
CA THR A 85 -10.29 9.44 9.81
C THR A 85 -9.26 10.54 9.68
N PHE A 86 -8.63 10.61 8.51
CA PHE A 86 -7.70 11.67 8.16
C PHE A 86 -8.29 12.41 6.97
N ASP A 87 -8.61 13.68 7.20
CA ASP A 87 -9.21 14.60 6.25
C ASP A 87 -8.13 15.63 5.87
N GLY A 88 -7.71 15.59 4.62
CA GLY A 88 -6.73 16.50 4.04
C GLY A 88 -7.39 17.59 3.21
N ASN A 89 -7.29 17.48 1.90
CA ASN A 89 -7.87 18.45 0.97
C ASN A 89 -8.82 17.73 0.01
N ASP A 90 -10.08 17.96 0.06
CA ASP A 90 -11.12 17.54 -0.89
C ASP A 90 -11.34 16.02 -0.95
N ARG A 91 -10.41 15.23 -1.51
CA ARG A 91 -10.52 13.75 -1.56
C ARG A 91 -9.23 13.09 -1.15
N ASP A 92 -9.35 12.14 -0.25
CA ASP A 92 -8.22 11.43 0.33
C ASP A 92 -8.40 9.92 0.18
N TYR A 93 -7.35 9.24 -0.23
CA TYR A 93 -7.36 7.81 -0.53
C TYR A 93 -6.27 7.09 0.25
N GLY A 94 -6.64 6.21 1.18
CA GLY A 94 -5.70 5.34 1.89
C GLY A 94 -5.44 4.07 1.11
N LYS A 95 -4.19 3.78 0.71
CA LYS A 95 -3.84 2.65 -0.16
C LYS A 95 -3.07 1.55 0.54
N SER A 96 -2.20 1.89 1.48
CA SER A 96 -1.35 0.91 2.17
C SER A 96 -1.15 1.31 3.62
N VAL A 97 -1.13 0.33 4.52
CA VAL A 97 -0.83 0.51 5.94
C VAL A 97 0.14 -0.56 6.42
N GLN A 98 1.05 -0.16 7.30
CA GLN A 98 1.95 -1.05 8.02
C GLN A 98 2.04 -0.65 9.49
N GLN A 99 2.08 -1.65 10.39
CA GLN A 99 2.47 -1.42 11.77
C GLN A 99 3.97 -1.15 11.85
N THR A 100 4.35 -0.08 12.54
CA THR A 100 5.75 0.32 12.73
C THR A 100 6.37 -0.33 13.97
N VAL A 101 7.71 -0.37 14.04
CA VAL A 101 8.43 -1.04 15.16
C VAL A 101 8.17 -0.41 16.53
N ASP A 102 7.72 0.85 16.58
CA ASP A 102 7.32 1.54 17.81
C ASP A 102 5.87 1.21 18.25
N GLY A 103 5.18 0.36 17.49
CA GLY A 103 3.80 -0.07 17.71
C GLY A 103 2.74 0.87 17.15
N GLY A 104 3.13 1.98 16.53
CA GLY A 104 2.25 2.86 15.76
C GLY A 104 1.98 2.33 14.36
N TYR A 105 1.52 3.21 13.45
CA TYR A 105 1.20 2.82 12.08
C TYR A 105 1.70 3.87 11.10
N VAL A 106 2.11 3.42 9.92
CA VAL A 106 2.38 4.27 8.77
C VAL A 106 1.35 3.96 7.67
N ILE A 107 0.79 5.00 7.09
CA ILE A 107 -0.20 4.91 6.02
C ILE A 107 0.33 5.71 4.83
N THR A 108 0.15 5.20 3.62
CA THR A 108 0.30 5.99 2.40
C THR A 108 -0.94 5.93 1.54
N GLY A 109 -1.08 6.96 0.74
CA GLY A 109 -2.14 7.13 -0.23
C GLY A 109 -1.99 8.44 -0.97
N SER A 110 -3.07 9.16 -1.16
CA SER A 110 -3.03 10.47 -1.80
C SER A 110 -4.05 11.42 -1.20
N THR A 111 -3.75 12.71 -1.24
CA THR A 111 -4.63 13.82 -0.86
C THR A 111 -4.68 14.85 -1.98
N GLY A 112 -5.83 15.46 -2.22
CA GLY A 112 -5.94 16.50 -3.22
C GLY A 112 -7.30 16.63 -3.87
N SER A 113 -7.33 17.25 -5.04
CA SER A 113 -8.52 17.51 -5.82
C SER A 113 -8.46 16.83 -7.19
N ASP A 114 -9.53 16.90 -7.96
CA ASP A 114 -9.63 16.26 -9.30
C ASP A 114 -8.50 16.65 -10.29
N TYR A 115 -7.80 17.75 -10.03
CA TYR A 115 -6.74 18.28 -10.91
C TYR A 115 -5.33 17.96 -10.44
N SER A 116 -5.11 17.83 -9.13
CA SER A 116 -3.81 17.56 -8.52
C SER A 116 -4.00 16.73 -7.26
N TYR A 117 -3.32 15.60 -7.20
CA TYR A 117 -3.19 14.76 -6.02
C TYR A 117 -1.72 14.64 -5.68
N ASP A 118 -1.40 14.72 -4.40
CA ASP A 118 -0.06 14.45 -3.89
C ASP A 118 -0.05 13.15 -3.10
N VAL A 119 1.07 12.43 -3.12
CA VAL A 119 1.30 11.32 -2.21
C VAL A 119 1.17 11.83 -0.78
N TRP A 120 0.37 11.14 0.03
CA TRP A 120 0.21 11.46 1.44
C TRP A 120 0.78 10.34 2.30
N LEU A 121 1.73 10.69 3.17
CA LEU A 121 2.36 9.80 4.14
C LEU A 121 1.96 10.26 5.54
N ILE A 122 1.33 9.36 6.30
CA ILE A 122 0.83 9.65 7.65
C ILE A 122 1.45 8.66 8.64
N LYS A 123 2.02 9.16 9.74
CA LYS A 123 2.46 8.34 10.87
C LYS A 123 1.56 8.60 12.06
N THR A 124 1.18 7.51 12.73
CA THR A 124 0.36 7.57 13.94
C THR A 124 1.03 6.85 15.10
N ASP A 125 0.59 7.15 16.30
CA ASP A 125 0.86 6.35 17.49
C ASP A 125 0.06 5.03 17.47
N SER A 126 0.24 4.19 18.49
CA SER A 126 -0.46 2.89 18.62
C SER A 126 -1.97 2.99 18.83
N LYS A 127 -2.51 4.19 19.06
CA LYS A 127 -3.95 4.47 19.22
C LYS A 127 -4.54 5.15 17.98
N GLY A 128 -3.78 5.20 16.88
CA GLY A 128 -4.19 5.82 15.64
C GLY A 128 -4.15 7.36 15.65
N LYS A 129 -3.64 7.99 16.72
CA LYS A 129 -3.50 9.44 16.75
C LYS A 129 -2.32 9.86 15.88
N GLU A 130 -2.56 10.78 14.95
CA GLU A 130 -1.50 11.35 14.11
C GLU A 130 -0.36 11.93 14.95
N GLU A 131 0.86 11.56 14.59
CA GLU A 131 2.11 12.12 15.11
C GLU A 131 2.68 13.15 14.14
N TRP A 132 2.65 12.83 12.85
CA TRP A 132 3.04 13.71 11.75
C TRP A 132 2.47 13.20 10.42
N ASN A 133 2.41 14.09 9.45
CA ASN A 133 2.15 13.75 8.05
C ASN A 133 3.06 14.55 7.11
N GLN A 134 3.23 14.05 5.88
CA GLN A 134 4.00 14.68 4.80
C GLN A 134 3.29 14.45 3.48
N THR A 135 3.41 15.41 2.58
CA THR A 135 2.95 15.29 1.19
C THR A 135 4.12 15.38 0.23
N PHE A 136 4.07 14.58 -0.85
CA PHE A 136 5.08 14.58 -1.91
C PHE A 136 4.38 14.62 -3.24
N GLY A 137 4.75 15.55 -4.10
CA GLY A 137 4.14 15.73 -5.40
C GLY A 137 4.53 17.04 -6.05
N GLY A 138 3.74 17.44 -7.04
CA GLY A 138 3.97 18.67 -7.79
C GLY A 138 2.65 19.23 -8.38
N ASP A 139 2.72 19.78 -9.58
CA ASP A 139 1.56 20.45 -10.17
C ASP A 139 0.49 19.50 -10.75
N HIS A 140 0.77 18.19 -10.80
CA HIS A 140 -0.08 17.17 -11.39
C HIS A 140 -0.42 16.06 -10.38
N LYS A 141 -0.79 14.88 -10.89
CA LYS A 141 -1.25 13.78 -10.05
C LYS A 141 -0.10 12.88 -9.63
N ASP A 142 0.04 12.70 -8.34
CA ASP A 142 1.00 11.83 -7.70
C ASP A 142 0.28 10.93 -6.68
N TYR A 143 0.44 9.63 -6.76
CA TYR A 143 -0.27 8.67 -5.91
C TYR A 143 0.71 7.73 -5.22
N GLY A 144 0.51 7.52 -3.91
CA GLY A 144 1.21 6.50 -3.13
C GLY A 144 0.41 5.21 -3.05
N HIS A 145 0.99 4.09 -3.47
CA HIS A 145 0.30 2.81 -3.53
C HIS A 145 0.76 1.81 -2.47
N SER A 146 2.02 1.83 -2.09
CA SER A 146 2.60 0.91 -1.12
C SER A 146 3.64 1.61 -0.26
N VAL A 147 3.65 1.32 1.04
CA VAL A 147 4.63 1.82 2.00
C VAL A 147 5.20 0.70 2.84
N GLN A 148 6.49 0.81 3.17
CA GLN A 148 7.16 -0.05 4.14
C GLN A 148 8.09 0.78 5.02
N GLN A 149 8.14 0.44 6.32
CA GLN A 149 9.20 0.94 7.19
C GLN A 149 10.51 0.25 6.86
N THR A 150 11.56 1.00 6.64
CA THR A 150 12.89 0.49 6.30
C THR A 150 13.70 0.13 7.56
N ILE A 151 14.76 -0.64 7.39
CA ILE A 151 15.58 -1.17 8.48
C ILE A 151 16.29 -0.06 9.29
N ASP A 152 16.51 1.11 8.66
CA ASP A 152 17.07 2.32 9.29
C ASP A 152 16.01 3.12 10.08
N GLY A 153 14.74 2.64 10.06
CA GLY A 153 13.60 3.25 10.73
C GLY A 153 12.87 4.33 9.93
N GLY A 154 13.38 4.71 8.75
CA GLY A 154 12.67 5.57 7.80
C GLY A 154 11.57 4.82 7.03
N TYR A 155 11.14 5.38 5.91
CA TYR A 155 10.07 4.79 5.10
C TYR A 155 10.42 4.79 3.64
N ILE A 156 9.97 3.76 2.93
CA ILE A 156 10.03 3.67 1.47
C ILE A 156 8.61 3.58 0.91
N ILE A 157 8.31 4.39 -0.07
CA ILE A 157 6.99 4.47 -0.71
C ILE A 157 7.17 4.24 -2.22
N THR A 158 6.27 3.49 -2.83
CA THR A 158 6.14 3.44 -4.29
C THR A 158 4.73 3.81 -4.73
N GLY A 159 4.63 4.30 -5.95
CA GLY A 159 3.38 4.71 -6.56
C GLY A 159 3.58 5.16 -7.99
N GLU A 160 2.89 6.21 -8.37
CA GLU A 160 3.04 6.84 -9.69
C GLU A 160 3.08 8.37 -9.58
N THR A 161 3.76 9.01 -10.52
CA THR A 161 3.85 10.48 -10.64
C THR A 161 3.58 10.92 -12.07
N SER A 162 2.76 11.97 -12.21
CA SER A 162 2.64 12.73 -13.45
C SER A 162 3.31 14.10 -13.36
N SER A 163 3.91 14.44 -12.21
CA SER A 163 4.59 15.70 -11.95
C SER A 163 6.06 15.67 -12.33
N SER A 164 6.66 14.48 -12.41
CA SER A 164 8.06 14.27 -12.73
C SER A 164 8.26 13.03 -13.59
N GLY A 165 9.43 12.87 -14.19
CA GLY A 165 9.74 11.73 -15.07
C GLY A 165 9.55 12.06 -16.55
N ASN A 166 9.33 11.02 -17.37
CA ASN A 166 9.21 11.10 -18.81
C ASN A 166 7.91 10.46 -19.27
N GLY A 167 6.96 11.22 -19.78
CA GLY A 167 5.74 10.65 -20.34
C GLY A 167 4.47 11.03 -19.62
N SER A 168 3.54 10.06 -19.54
CA SER A 168 2.21 10.32 -18.98
C SER A 168 2.16 10.11 -17.46
N SER A 169 2.80 9.06 -16.99
CA SER A 169 2.98 8.76 -15.56
C SER A 169 4.15 7.79 -15.43
N ASP A 170 4.99 7.99 -14.41
CA ASP A 170 6.15 7.14 -14.13
C ASP A 170 6.06 6.53 -12.74
N VAL A 171 6.69 5.36 -12.55
CA VAL A 171 6.86 4.78 -11.22
C VAL A 171 7.56 5.79 -10.31
N LEU A 172 6.94 6.09 -9.18
CA LEU A 172 7.49 6.95 -8.14
C LEU A 172 8.09 6.09 -7.03
N LEU A 173 9.27 6.44 -6.57
CA LEU A 173 9.95 5.84 -5.44
C LEU A 173 10.47 6.95 -4.52
N ILE A 174 9.98 6.97 -3.26
CA ILE A 174 10.30 7.99 -2.27
C ILE A 174 10.91 7.32 -1.04
N LYS A 175 12.10 7.74 -0.63
CA LYS A 175 12.71 7.38 0.65
C LYS A 175 12.66 8.57 1.59
N THR A 176 12.26 8.30 2.83
CA THR A 176 12.23 9.30 3.90
C THR A 176 13.04 8.83 5.12
N ASP A 177 13.40 9.77 5.96
CA ASP A 177 13.88 9.48 7.31
C ASP A 177 12.73 9.05 8.27
N GLN A 178 13.06 8.84 9.54
CA GLN A 178 12.10 8.45 10.59
C GLN A 178 11.04 9.52 10.90
N GLN A 179 11.30 10.78 10.57
CA GLN A 179 10.41 11.92 10.73
C GLN A 179 9.59 12.23 9.47
N GLY A 180 9.69 11.35 8.46
CA GLY A 180 9.00 11.50 7.18
C GLY A 180 9.63 12.55 6.27
N GLN A 181 10.82 13.10 6.61
CA GLN A 181 11.49 14.05 5.74
C GLN A 181 12.11 13.33 4.54
N GLU A 182 11.93 13.87 3.35
CA GLU A 182 12.51 13.33 2.13
C GLU A 182 14.04 13.21 2.23
N GLU A 183 14.56 12.01 1.95
CA GLU A 183 15.98 11.78 1.73
C GLU A 183 16.31 11.80 0.23
N TRP A 184 15.49 11.14 -0.56
CA TRP A 184 15.58 11.14 -2.02
C TRP A 184 14.28 10.68 -2.69
N ILE A 185 14.11 11.09 -3.95
CA ILE A 185 13.06 10.64 -4.86
C ILE A 185 13.70 10.12 -6.14
N GLN A 186 13.18 9.03 -6.67
CA GLN A 186 13.54 8.45 -7.98
C GLN A 186 12.28 8.17 -8.79
N THR A 187 12.41 8.25 -10.11
CA THR A 187 11.34 7.88 -11.04
C THR A 187 11.85 6.89 -12.07
N PHE A 188 10.99 5.93 -12.44
CA PHE A 188 11.31 4.91 -13.43
C PHE A 188 10.16 4.80 -14.42
N GLY A 189 10.47 4.89 -15.70
CA GLY A 189 9.46 4.79 -16.75
C GLY A 189 9.98 5.27 -18.09
N GLY A 190 9.07 5.41 -19.00
CA GLY A 190 9.36 5.84 -20.37
C GLY A 190 8.37 6.88 -20.87
N SER A 191 7.83 6.70 -22.07
CA SER A 191 6.98 7.73 -22.68
C SER A 191 5.48 7.56 -22.41
N ASP A 192 5.06 6.49 -21.76
CA ASP A 192 3.65 6.15 -21.51
C ASP A 192 3.41 5.97 -19.99
N TYR A 193 2.44 5.20 -19.59
CA TYR A 193 2.07 4.97 -18.18
C TYR A 193 2.89 3.85 -17.58
N ASP A 194 3.56 4.14 -16.48
CA ASP A 194 4.34 3.22 -15.67
C ASP A 194 3.97 3.40 -14.19
N ILE A 195 3.59 2.32 -13.52
CA ILE A 195 2.98 2.38 -12.18
C ILE A 195 3.67 1.38 -11.26
N GLY A 196 4.06 1.81 -10.05
CA GLY A 196 4.53 0.93 -8.98
C GLY A 196 3.41 0.59 -8.00
N ASN A 197 3.04 -0.70 -7.90
CA ASN A 197 1.93 -1.14 -7.06
C ASN A 197 2.36 -1.69 -5.69
N SER A 198 3.54 -2.29 -5.61
CA SER A 198 4.04 -2.93 -4.38
C SER A 198 5.55 -2.80 -4.29
N ILE A 199 6.04 -2.60 -3.07
CA ILE A 199 7.46 -2.46 -2.77
C ILE A 199 7.85 -3.31 -1.56
N GLU A 200 9.08 -3.83 -1.58
CA GLU A 200 9.72 -4.47 -0.43
C GLU A 200 11.19 -4.08 -0.38
N GLN A 201 11.71 -3.81 0.84
CA GLN A 201 13.14 -3.69 1.06
C GLN A 201 13.78 -5.08 1.01
N THR A 202 14.82 -5.23 0.19
CA THR A 202 15.51 -6.51 -0.02
C THR A 202 16.60 -6.75 1.03
N TYR A 203 17.05 -8.01 1.20
CA TYR A 203 18.06 -8.41 2.20
C TYR A 203 19.42 -7.72 1.99
N ASP A 204 19.72 -7.25 0.79
CA ASP A 204 20.91 -6.45 0.47
C ASP A 204 20.76 -4.97 0.82
N GLY A 205 19.57 -4.58 1.32
CA GLY A 205 19.22 -3.22 1.71
C GLY A 205 18.69 -2.34 0.57
N GLY A 206 18.67 -2.84 -0.67
CA GLY A 206 18.01 -2.19 -1.79
C GLY A 206 16.49 -2.39 -1.78
N TYR A 207 15.84 -2.21 -2.92
CA TYR A 207 14.38 -2.31 -3.03
C TYR A 207 13.97 -3.11 -4.25
N ILE A 208 12.87 -3.84 -4.14
CA ILE A 208 12.20 -4.50 -5.26
C ILE A 208 10.79 -3.95 -5.39
N ILE A 209 10.42 -3.51 -6.59
CA ILE A 209 9.14 -2.91 -6.91
C ILE A 209 8.48 -3.77 -7.99
N THR A 210 7.18 -4.00 -7.89
CA THR A 210 6.37 -4.53 -8.99
C THR A 210 5.22 -3.62 -9.32
N GLY A 211 4.77 -3.68 -10.57
CA GLY A 211 3.67 -2.87 -11.05
C GLY A 211 3.33 -3.17 -12.49
N SER A 212 3.03 -2.15 -13.26
CA SER A 212 2.73 -2.28 -14.68
C SER A 212 3.42 -1.20 -15.51
N THR A 213 3.71 -1.53 -16.75
CA THR A 213 4.32 -0.62 -17.72
C THR A 213 3.60 -0.66 -19.06
N ARG A 214 3.47 0.50 -19.69
CA ARG A 214 3.12 0.63 -21.10
C ARG A 214 4.28 1.14 -21.95
N SER A 215 5.37 1.53 -21.29
CA SER A 215 6.59 2.03 -21.94
C SER A 215 7.51 0.91 -22.41
N TYR A 216 7.44 -0.27 -21.78
CA TYR A 216 8.31 -1.41 -22.03
C TYR A 216 7.49 -2.68 -22.25
N GLY A 217 8.08 -3.68 -22.91
CA GLY A 217 7.42 -4.97 -23.15
C GLY A 217 6.66 -5.04 -24.47
N ASN A 218 5.63 -5.88 -24.55
CA ASN A 218 4.86 -6.15 -25.77
C ASN A 218 3.37 -6.12 -25.46
N GLY A 219 2.62 -5.24 -26.10
CA GLY A 219 1.16 -5.22 -25.97
C GLY A 219 0.63 -3.95 -25.34
N SER A 220 -0.43 -4.10 -24.51
CA SER A 220 -1.12 -2.95 -23.93
C SER A 220 -0.54 -2.50 -22.61
N SER A 221 -0.12 -3.45 -21.77
CA SER A 221 0.55 -3.21 -20.49
C SER A 221 1.16 -4.54 -20.03
N ASP A 222 2.37 -4.50 -19.53
CA ASP A 222 3.10 -5.67 -19.01
C ASP A 222 3.42 -5.50 -17.52
N VAL A 223 3.60 -6.62 -16.83
CA VAL A 223 4.14 -6.60 -15.46
C VAL A 223 5.51 -5.95 -15.47
N LEU A 224 5.72 -4.97 -14.62
CA LEU A 224 7.00 -4.31 -14.40
C LEU A 224 7.63 -4.84 -13.11
N LEU A 225 8.92 -5.12 -13.17
CA LEU A 225 9.74 -5.47 -12.02
C LEU A 225 11.01 -4.63 -12.04
N ILE A 226 11.27 -3.89 -10.95
CA ILE A 226 12.41 -2.99 -10.81
C ILE A 226 13.18 -3.36 -9.55
N LYS A 227 14.48 -3.64 -9.67
CA LYS A 227 15.39 -3.77 -8.53
C LYS A 227 16.30 -2.54 -8.47
N THR A 228 16.43 -1.98 -7.27
CA THR A 228 17.33 -0.86 -7.01
C THR A 228 18.32 -1.20 -5.90
N ASP A 229 19.40 -0.42 -5.82
CA ASP A 229 20.27 -0.39 -4.66
C ASP A 229 19.66 0.39 -3.49
N GLN A 230 20.42 0.57 -2.39
CA GLN A 230 19.99 1.28 -1.19
C GLN A 230 19.76 2.79 -1.42
N GLN A 231 20.37 3.37 -2.45
CA GLN A 231 20.23 4.77 -2.85
C GLN A 231 19.12 4.99 -3.88
N GLY A 232 18.35 3.92 -4.17
CA GLY A 232 17.28 3.96 -5.16
C GLY A 232 17.78 3.95 -6.61
N GLN A 233 19.09 3.69 -6.86
CA GLN A 233 19.62 3.62 -8.22
C GLN A 233 19.21 2.27 -8.85
N GLU A 234 18.75 2.31 -10.08
CA GLU A 234 18.37 1.12 -10.83
C GLU A 234 19.55 0.14 -10.95
N GLU A 235 19.33 -1.11 -10.53
CA GLU A 235 20.22 -2.22 -10.83
C GLU A 235 19.77 -2.96 -12.08
N TRP A 236 18.48 -3.23 -12.19
CA TRP A 236 17.86 -3.83 -13.39
C TRP A 236 16.35 -3.61 -13.42
N ILE A 237 15.79 -3.63 -14.64
CA ILE A 237 14.36 -3.65 -14.93
C ILE A 237 14.06 -4.90 -15.76
N GLN A 238 12.92 -5.55 -15.48
CA GLN A 238 12.39 -6.64 -16.28
C GLN A 238 10.88 -6.49 -16.46
N THR A 239 10.38 -6.99 -17.59
CA THR A 239 8.96 -7.01 -17.92
C THR A 239 8.50 -8.41 -18.23
N PHE A 240 7.26 -8.73 -17.83
CA PHE A 240 6.63 -10.01 -18.08
C PHE A 240 5.21 -9.79 -18.56
N GLY A 241 4.85 -10.41 -19.66
CA GLY A 241 3.51 -10.29 -20.19
C GLY A 241 3.43 -10.71 -21.65
N GLY A 242 2.32 -10.38 -22.28
CA GLY A 242 2.01 -10.77 -23.65
C GLY A 242 1.31 -9.66 -24.42
N GLY A 243 0.30 -10.03 -25.22
CA GLY A 243 -0.40 -9.07 -26.09
C GLY A 243 -1.53 -8.29 -25.40
N TYR A 244 -1.85 -8.60 -24.17
CA TYR A 244 -2.95 -8.00 -23.40
C TYR A 244 -2.43 -7.23 -22.20
N ILE A 245 -3.32 -6.94 -21.22
CA ILE A 245 -2.97 -6.23 -20.01
C ILE A 245 -2.51 -7.25 -18.96
N ASP A 246 -1.28 -7.09 -18.51
CA ASP A 246 -0.66 -7.85 -17.42
C ASP A 246 -0.20 -6.87 -16.34
N ILE A 247 -0.52 -7.15 -15.06
CA ILE A 247 -0.27 -6.24 -13.93
C ILE A 247 0.32 -7.02 -12.75
N GLY A 248 1.46 -6.55 -12.21
CA GLY A 248 2.00 -7.00 -10.94
C GLY A 248 1.35 -6.26 -9.77
N ASN A 249 0.71 -6.98 -8.85
CA ASN A 249 -0.02 -6.36 -7.73
C ASN A 249 0.71 -6.49 -6.39
N SER A 250 1.57 -7.48 -6.22
CA SER A 250 2.28 -7.71 -4.97
C SER A 250 3.62 -8.38 -5.25
N ILE A 251 4.63 -8.03 -4.45
CA ILE A 251 5.97 -8.60 -4.53
C ILE A 251 6.47 -8.96 -3.14
N LYS A 252 7.17 -10.08 -3.06
CA LYS A 252 7.89 -10.53 -1.86
C LYS A 252 9.23 -11.13 -2.25
N GLN A 253 10.28 -10.82 -1.45
CA GLN A 253 11.53 -11.53 -1.56
C GLN A 253 11.44 -12.89 -0.86
N THR A 254 11.88 -13.94 -1.54
CA THR A 254 11.91 -15.31 -1.00
C THR A 254 13.22 -15.58 -0.26
N SER A 255 13.23 -16.61 0.60
CA SER A 255 14.40 -16.96 1.42
C SER A 255 15.64 -17.44 0.64
N ASP A 256 15.47 -17.75 -0.64
CA ASP A 256 16.54 -18.09 -1.59
C ASP A 256 17.02 -16.89 -2.42
N ASN A 257 16.65 -15.67 -2.03
CA ASN A 257 16.90 -14.40 -2.69
C ASN A 257 16.18 -14.23 -4.05
N GLY A 258 15.20 -15.08 -4.37
CA GLY A 258 14.28 -14.87 -5.48
C GLY A 258 13.16 -13.89 -5.13
N TYR A 259 12.21 -13.74 -6.05
CA TYR A 259 11.05 -12.88 -5.89
C TYR A 259 9.77 -13.61 -6.34
N ILE A 260 8.67 -13.32 -5.66
CA ILE A 260 7.36 -13.89 -5.97
C ILE A 260 6.27 -12.84 -5.87
#